data_69d65028114c07c1d4f9a2dd55274284
#
_entry.id   69d65028114c07c1d4f9a2dd55274284
#
_cell.length_a   1.000
_cell.length_b   1.000
_cell.length_c   1.000
_cell.angle_alpha   90.00
_cell.angle_beta   90.00
_cell.angle_gamma   90.00
#
_symmetry.space_group_name_H-M   'P 1'
#
loop_
_entity.id
_entity.type
_entity.pdbx_description
1 polymer ?
#
loop_
_entity_poly.entity_id
_entity_poly.type
_entity_poly.pdbx_seq_one_letter_code
_entity_poly.pdbx_strand_id
1 'polypeptide(L)'
;TWKSEADLEPYRAIQRELAVAAKIHDVGTFVAQGVELSKAGYVFANNPYLQQILDNLTPVVSRMHYLILDRRREEMQFIHQLFRSLQDALEARDRIRLRELLQRYCEHSCKQVLAAVASQSGDKACV
;
A
#
# COMPACT_ATOMS: atom_id res chain seq x y z
N THR A 1 -19.21 -2.83 -4.52
CA THR A 1 -19.03 -1.75 -5.53
C THR A 1 -19.66 -0.45 -5.05
N TRP A 2 -19.02 0.67 -5.33
CA TRP A 2 -19.56 1.98 -4.99
C TRP A 2 -20.72 2.35 -5.91
N LYS A 3 -21.68 3.09 -5.36
CA LYS A 3 -22.87 3.51 -6.09
C LYS A 3 -22.90 5.01 -6.41
N SER A 4 -22.12 5.81 -5.68
CA SER A 4 -22.10 7.27 -5.82
C SER A 4 -20.72 7.84 -5.58
N GLU A 5 -20.52 9.11 -5.94
CA GLU A 5 -19.28 9.85 -5.68
C GLU A 5 -18.96 9.92 -4.16
N ALA A 6 -19.98 9.95 -3.32
CA ALA A 6 -19.79 9.98 -1.86
C ALA A 6 -19.10 8.71 -1.34
N ASP A 7 -19.27 7.59 -2.00
CA ASP A 7 -18.61 6.33 -1.61
C ASP A 7 -17.10 6.36 -1.85
N LEU A 8 -16.63 7.24 -2.72
CA LEU A 8 -15.22 7.40 -3.05
C LEU A 8 -14.49 8.40 -2.17
N GLU A 9 -15.22 9.23 -1.42
CA GLU A 9 -14.61 10.28 -0.59
C GLU A 9 -13.63 9.73 0.46
N PRO A 10 -13.91 8.62 1.18
CA PRO A 10 -12.93 8.07 2.11
C PRO A 10 -11.59 7.72 1.45
N TYR A 11 -11.62 7.20 0.23
CA TYR A 11 -10.40 6.89 -0.53
C TYR A 11 -9.64 8.16 -0.90
N ARG A 12 -10.37 9.18 -1.36
CA ARG A 12 -9.79 10.46 -1.75
C ARG A 12 -9.14 11.15 -0.55
N ALA A 13 -9.77 11.09 0.61
CA ALA A 13 -9.22 11.64 1.86
C ALA A 13 -7.91 10.94 2.22
N ILE A 14 -7.87 9.61 2.15
CA ILE A 14 -6.64 8.83 2.42
C ILE A 14 -5.56 9.19 1.41
N GLN A 15 -5.89 9.32 0.13
CA GLN A 15 -4.93 9.72 -0.91
C GLN A 15 -4.30 11.09 -0.63
N ARG A 16 -5.09 12.04 -0.14
CA ARG A 16 -4.58 13.36 0.25
C ARG A 16 -3.57 13.26 1.40
N GLU A 17 -3.89 12.45 2.40
CA GLU A 17 -2.97 12.23 3.54
C GLU A 17 -1.68 11.53 3.10
N LEU A 18 -1.79 10.55 2.20
CA LEU A 18 -0.63 9.88 1.63
C LEU A 18 0.27 10.84 0.85
N ALA A 19 -0.33 11.75 0.08
CA ALA A 19 0.41 12.75 -0.68
C ALA A 19 1.24 13.66 0.23
N VAL A 20 0.63 14.15 1.32
CA VAL A 20 1.32 15.00 2.30
C VAL A 20 2.44 14.22 2.98
N ALA A 21 2.17 13.00 3.46
CA ALA A 21 3.14 12.17 4.14
C ALA A 21 4.34 11.85 3.24
N ALA A 22 4.10 11.54 1.96
CA ALA A 22 5.16 11.29 1.00
C ALA A 22 6.02 12.54 0.77
N LYS A 23 5.41 13.71 0.71
CA LYS A 23 6.11 14.98 0.47
C LYS A 23 7.05 15.35 1.62
N ILE A 24 6.63 15.13 2.86
CA ILE A 24 7.41 15.47 4.05
C ILE A 24 8.21 14.27 4.61
N HIS A 25 8.19 13.14 3.91
CA HIS A 25 8.88 11.91 4.32
C HIS A 25 8.44 11.38 5.70
N ASP A 26 7.14 11.52 6.02
CA ASP A 26 6.55 10.97 7.25
C ASP A 26 6.16 9.51 7.04
N VAL A 27 7.12 8.62 7.29
CA VAL A 27 6.97 7.17 7.06
C VAL A 27 5.84 6.59 7.91
N GLY A 28 5.76 6.97 9.18
CA GLY A 28 4.73 6.45 10.08
C GLY A 28 3.31 6.74 9.59
N THR A 29 3.04 7.99 9.25
CA THR A 29 1.74 8.40 8.70
C THR A 29 1.47 7.72 7.36
N PHE A 30 2.48 7.64 6.50
CA PHE A 30 2.33 7.01 5.18
C PHE A 30 1.92 5.54 5.30
N VAL A 31 2.59 4.78 6.16
CA VAL A 31 2.27 3.36 6.40
C VAL A 31 0.87 3.21 7.02
N ALA A 32 0.54 4.03 8.01
CA ALA A 32 -0.77 3.99 8.66
C ALA A 32 -1.90 4.28 7.67
N GLN A 33 -1.74 5.27 6.82
CA GLN A 33 -2.74 5.60 5.79
C GLN A 33 -2.82 4.53 4.70
N GLY A 34 -1.71 3.89 4.37
CA GLY A 34 -1.70 2.75 3.46
C GLY A 34 -2.50 1.57 3.99
N VAL A 35 -2.43 1.31 5.30
CA VAL A 35 -3.25 0.30 5.97
C VAL A 35 -4.73 0.67 5.89
N GLU A 36 -5.08 1.93 6.16
CA GLU A 36 -6.47 2.39 6.07
C GLU A 36 -7.01 2.27 4.64
N LEU A 37 -6.19 2.57 3.64
CA LEU A 37 -6.55 2.39 2.24
C LEU A 37 -6.86 0.92 1.93
N SER A 38 -6.03 0.01 2.40
CA SER A 38 -6.23 -1.42 2.22
C SER A 38 -7.52 -1.89 2.89
N LYS A 39 -7.76 -1.48 4.14
CA LYS A 39 -8.98 -1.84 4.87
C LYS A 39 -10.23 -1.36 4.15
N ALA A 40 -10.21 -0.13 3.64
CA ALA A 40 -11.32 0.40 2.85
C ALA A 40 -11.57 -0.44 1.59
N GLY A 41 -10.50 -1.01 1.01
CA GLY A 41 -10.60 -1.89 -0.16
C GLY A 41 -11.24 -3.24 0.14
N TYR A 42 -10.85 -3.93 1.23
CA TYR A 42 -11.38 -5.27 1.48
C TYR A 42 -12.86 -5.28 1.84
N VAL A 43 -13.41 -4.18 2.32
CA VAL A 43 -14.85 -4.10 2.62
C VAL A 43 -15.69 -4.44 1.38
N PHE A 44 -15.20 -4.05 0.19
CA PHE A 44 -15.90 -4.34 -1.06
C PHE A 44 -15.78 -5.79 -1.52
N ALA A 45 -14.82 -6.54 -1.00
CA ALA A 45 -14.68 -7.96 -1.31
C ALA A 45 -15.81 -8.79 -0.70
N ASN A 46 -16.45 -8.27 0.34
CA ASN A 46 -17.56 -8.91 1.05
C ASN A 46 -17.25 -10.36 1.45
N ASN A 47 -16.00 -10.58 1.91
CA ASN A 47 -15.51 -11.89 2.31
C ASN A 47 -14.93 -11.80 3.73
N PRO A 48 -15.70 -12.17 4.78
CA PRO A 48 -15.25 -12.07 6.17
C PRO A 48 -14.00 -12.90 6.48
N TYR A 49 -13.84 -14.04 5.85
CA TYR A 49 -12.66 -14.90 6.05
C TYR A 49 -11.40 -14.26 5.53
N LEU A 50 -11.47 -13.71 4.31
CA LEU A 50 -10.36 -12.97 3.71
C LEU A 50 -10.01 -11.74 4.55
N GLN A 51 -11.00 -10.99 4.98
CA GLN A 51 -10.82 -9.81 5.81
C GLN A 51 -10.11 -10.16 7.12
N GLN A 52 -10.51 -11.24 7.79
CA GLN A 52 -9.87 -11.68 9.03
C GLN A 52 -8.40 -12.06 8.80
N ILE A 53 -8.11 -12.79 7.73
CA ILE A 53 -6.73 -13.17 7.39
C ILE A 53 -5.87 -11.91 7.17
N LEU A 54 -6.38 -10.95 6.40
CA LEU A 54 -5.66 -9.71 6.10
C LEU A 54 -5.47 -8.86 7.36
N ASP A 55 -6.47 -8.77 8.22
CA ASP A 55 -6.36 -8.05 9.50
C ASP A 55 -5.31 -8.68 10.41
N ASN A 56 -5.22 -10.01 10.44
CA ASN A 56 -4.20 -10.70 11.22
C ASN A 56 -2.80 -10.48 10.69
N LEU A 57 -2.64 -10.30 9.38
CA LEU A 57 -1.34 -10.04 8.74
C LEU A 57 -0.92 -8.57 8.81
N THR A 58 -1.87 -7.65 9.01
CA THR A 58 -1.64 -6.22 8.97
C THR A 58 -0.50 -5.75 9.88
N PRO A 59 -0.37 -6.18 11.16
CA PRO A 59 0.72 -5.72 12.02
C PRO A 59 2.09 -6.08 11.47
N VAL A 60 2.26 -7.30 10.94
CA VAL A 60 3.53 -7.77 10.37
C VAL A 60 3.86 -7.01 9.10
N VAL A 61 2.90 -6.90 8.19
CA VAL A 61 3.07 -6.21 6.91
C VAL A 61 3.37 -4.72 7.12
N SER A 62 2.66 -4.07 8.05
CA SER A 62 2.88 -2.67 8.38
C SER A 62 4.29 -2.41 8.90
N ARG A 63 4.76 -3.29 9.79
CA ARG A 63 6.13 -3.20 10.33
C ARG A 63 7.17 -3.36 9.23
N MET A 64 6.99 -4.31 8.32
CA MET A 64 7.89 -4.51 7.18
C MET A 64 7.93 -3.29 6.28
N HIS A 65 6.77 -2.74 5.94
CA HIS A 65 6.68 -1.53 5.11
C HIS A 65 7.36 -0.35 5.79
N TYR A 66 7.15 -0.17 7.09
CA TYR A 66 7.81 0.89 7.84
C TYR A 66 9.33 0.77 7.75
N LEU A 67 9.88 -0.41 8.00
CA LEU A 67 11.33 -0.62 7.99
C LEU A 67 11.93 -0.40 6.60
N ILE A 68 11.25 -0.83 5.56
CA ILE A 68 11.70 -0.64 4.17
C ILE A 68 11.68 0.84 3.81
N LEU A 69 10.58 1.53 4.09
CA LEU A 69 10.40 2.92 3.72
C LEU A 69 11.27 3.86 4.56
N ASP A 70 11.54 3.51 5.81
CA ASP A 70 12.45 4.30 6.65
C ASP A 70 13.86 4.35 6.07
N ARG A 71 14.28 3.26 5.43
CA ARG A 71 15.59 3.19 4.75
C ARG A 71 15.58 3.80 3.35
N ARG A 72 14.44 3.79 2.69
CA ARG A 72 14.29 4.24 1.29
C ARG A 72 13.08 5.17 1.18
N ARG A 73 13.20 6.35 1.76
CA ARG A 73 12.09 7.31 1.83
C ARG A 73 11.61 7.79 0.46
N GLU A 74 12.49 7.76 -0.54
CA GLU A 74 12.15 8.10 -1.92
C GLU A 74 11.12 7.14 -2.53
N GLU A 75 11.03 5.91 -2.02
CA GLU A 75 10.05 4.92 -2.49
C GLU A 75 8.61 5.35 -2.18
N MET A 76 8.40 6.21 -1.19
CA MET A 76 7.06 6.69 -0.86
C MET A 76 6.40 7.42 -2.05
N GLN A 77 7.16 8.19 -2.81
CA GLN A 77 6.64 8.87 -4.00
C GLN A 77 6.19 7.86 -5.06
N PHE A 78 6.99 6.84 -5.30
CA PHE A 78 6.67 5.79 -6.26
C PHE A 78 5.40 5.04 -5.85
N ILE A 79 5.31 4.64 -4.58
CA ILE A 79 4.14 3.93 -4.05
C ILE A 79 2.90 4.81 -4.11
N HIS A 80 3.04 6.09 -3.76
CA HIS A 80 1.95 7.03 -3.82
C HIS A 80 1.41 7.19 -5.26
N GLN A 81 2.29 7.25 -6.24
CA GLN A 81 1.90 7.30 -7.65
C GLN A 81 1.13 6.05 -8.07
N LEU A 82 1.57 4.87 -7.61
CA LEU A 82 0.85 3.63 -7.86
C LEU A 82 -0.55 3.66 -7.23
N PHE A 83 -0.67 4.13 -6.00
CA PHE A 83 -1.96 4.23 -5.33
C PHE A 83 -2.89 5.20 -6.05
N ARG A 84 -2.37 6.32 -6.55
CA ARG A 84 -3.17 7.26 -7.35
C ARG A 84 -3.65 6.62 -8.65
N SER A 85 -2.76 5.90 -9.34
CA SER A 85 -3.14 5.20 -10.57
C SER A 85 -4.19 4.12 -10.31
N LEU A 86 -4.09 3.40 -9.19
CA LEU A 86 -5.09 2.44 -8.75
C LEU A 86 -6.44 3.12 -8.50
N GLN A 87 -6.42 4.27 -7.83
CA GLN A 87 -7.62 5.06 -7.57
C GLN A 87 -8.28 5.50 -8.88
N ASP A 88 -7.50 6.03 -9.82
CA ASP A 88 -8.00 6.47 -11.11
C ASP A 88 -8.62 5.31 -11.90
N ALA A 89 -7.97 4.14 -11.92
CA ALA A 89 -8.49 2.95 -12.57
C ALA A 89 -9.80 2.47 -11.91
N LEU A 90 -9.86 2.55 -10.58
CA LEU A 90 -11.05 2.19 -9.82
C LEU A 90 -12.23 3.11 -10.17
N GLU A 91 -12.01 4.41 -10.18
CA GLU A 91 -13.02 5.41 -10.50
C GLU A 91 -13.50 5.28 -11.95
N ALA A 92 -12.59 4.95 -12.87
CA ALA A 92 -12.93 4.69 -14.28
C ALA A 92 -13.56 3.32 -14.51
N ARG A 93 -13.60 2.46 -13.48
CA ARG A 93 -14.07 1.07 -13.55
C ARG A 93 -13.32 0.25 -14.60
N ASP A 94 -12.04 0.56 -14.78
CA ASP A 94 -11.15 -0.13 -15.71
C ASP A 94 -10.52 -1.36 -15.04
N ARG A 95 -11.19 -2.50 -15.17
CA ARG A 95 -10.78 -3.76 -14.52
C ARG A 95 -9.43 -4.27 -15.03
N ILE A 96 -9.15 -4.09 -16.31
CA ILE A 96 -7.90 -4.55 -16.91
C ILE A 96 -6.73 -3.74 -16.35
N ARG A 97 -6.88 -2.41 -16.36
CA ARG A 97 -5.86 -1.51 -15.82
C ARG A 97 -5.64 -1.73 -14.34
N LEU A 98 -6.72 -1.91 -13.58
CA LEU A 98 -6.65 -2.18 -12.13
C LEU A 98 -5.86 -3.45 -11.85
N ARG A 99 -6.11 -4.53 -12.61
CA ARG A 99 -5.38 -5.79 -12.47
C ARG A 99 -3.90 -5.62 -12.74
N GLU A 100 -3.54 -4.93 -13.81
CA GLU A 100 -2.14 -4.65 -14.17
C GLU A 100 -1.42 -3.88 -13.07
N LEU A 101 -2.06 -2.85 -12.53
CA LEU A 101 -1.49 -2.02 -11.47
C LEU A 101 -1.32 -2.79 -10.17
N LEU A 102 -2.29 -3.62 -9.80
CA LEU A 102 -2.19 -4.48 -8.61
C LEU A 102 -1.05 -5.48 -8.76
N GLN A 103 -0.90 -6.07 -9.95
CA GLN A 103 0.21 -6.98 -10.22
C GLN A 103 1.56 -6.26 -10.08
N ARG A 104 1.70 -5.08 -10.64
CA ARG A 104 2.92 -4.26 -10.52
C ARG A 104 3.23 -3.94 -9.05
N TYR A 105 2.22 -3.58 -8.28
CA TYR A 105 2.38 -3.30 -6.86
C TYR A 105 2.88 -4.53 -6.10
N CYS A 106 2.29 -5.69 -6.35
CA CYS A 106 2.70 -6.94 -5.71
C CYS A 106 4.13 -7.32 -6.08
N GLU A 107 4.50 -7.22 -7.35
CA GLU A 107 5.86 -7.51 -7.82
C GLU A 107 6.88 -6.57 -7.19
N HIS A 108 6.58 -5.28 -7.15
CA HIS A 108 7.46 -4.29 -6.54
C HIS A 108 7.64 -4.53 -5.05
N SER A 109 6.56 -4.79 -4.33
CA SER A 109 6.60 -5.09 -2.89
C SER A 109 7.40 -6.36 -2.60
N CYS A 110 7.23 -7.39 -3.43
CA CYS A 110 7.99 -8.63 -3.30
C CYS A 110 9.50 -8.39 -3.47
N LYS A 111 9.88 -7.62 -4.49
CA LYS A 111 11.29 -7.26 -4.71
C LYS A 111 11.88 -6.48 -3.53
N GLN A 112 11.12 -5.56 -2.96
CA GLN A 112 11.57 -4.79 -1.80
C GLN A 112 11.80 -5.67 -0.59
N VAL A 113 10.89 -6.60 -0.32
CA VAL A 113 11.01 -7.53 0.81
C VAL A 113 12.23 -8.43 0.63
N LEU A 114 12.40 -9.01 -0.57
CA LEU A 114 13.55 -9.87 -0.85
C LEU A 114 14.88 -9.12 -0.75
N ALA A 115 14.93 -7.89 -1.22
CA ALA A 115 16.12 -7.04 -1.08
C ALA A 115 16.43 -6.73 0.37
N ALA A 116 15.41 -6.45 1.20
CA ALA A 116 15.58 -6.19 2.62
C ALA A 116 16.09 -7.43 3.37
N VAL A 117 15.56 -8.61 3.07
CA VAL A 117 15.98 -9.88 3.66
C VAL A 117 17.43 -10.18 3.25
N ALA A 118 17.78 -10.01 1.99
CA ALA A 118 19.15 -10.23 1.50
C ALA A 118 20.15 -9.29 2.19
N SER A 119 19.78 -8.02 2.38
CA SER A 119 20.60 -7.04 3.08
C SER A 119 20.85 -7.45 4.53
N GLN A 120 19.82 -7.91 5.25
CA GLN A 120 19.96 -8.39 6.62
C GLN A 120 20.86 -9.65 6.71
N SER A 121 20.72 -10.58 5.77
CA SER A 121 21.56 -11.77 5.69
C SER A 121 23.03 -11.39 5.43
N GLY A 122 23.27 -10.42 4.56
CA GLY A 122 24.59 -9.86 4.28
C GLY A 122 25.21 -9.22 5.52
N ASP A 123 24.44 -8.41 6.25
CA ASP A 123 24.90 -7.79 7.50
C ASP A 123 25.29 -8.83 8.55
N LYS A 124 24.51 -9.91 8.68
CA LYS A 124 24.83 -11.02 9.59
C LYS A 124 26.09 -11.77 9.17
N ALA A 125 26.31 -11.91 7.87
CA ALA A 125 27.50 -12.58 7.36
C ALA A 125 28.77 -11.77 7.61
N CYS A 126 28.67 -10.46 7.73
CA CYS A 126 29.79 -9.55 7.99
C CYS A 126 30.16 -9.47 9.48
N VAL A 127 29.34 -10.02 10.34
CA VAL A 127 29.59 -10.07 11.78
C VAL A 127 30.28 -11.36 12.16
#